data_bf71875afa57cf6ce93b9f1c351d7374
#
_entry.id   bf71875afa57cf6ce93b9f1c351d7374
#
_cell.length_a   1.000
_cell.length_b   1.000
_cell.length_c   1.000
_cell.angle_alpha   90.00
_cell.angle_beta   90.00
_cell.angle_gamma   90.00
#
_symmetry.space_group_name_H-M   'P 1'
#
loop_
_entity.id
_entity.type
_entity.pdbx_description
1 polymer ?
#
loop_
_entity_poly.entity_id
_entity_poly.type
_entity_poly.pdbx_seq_one_letter_code
_entity_poly.pdbx_strand_id
1 'polypeptide(L)'
;MRKIIGVSLAMVLLTSCSGTSLSGGSKSEKIEVQKNLLNGLPGTDNEIIVVKIDDTRQARPQTGIEDADVVYLEQVEGGATRIAALYSSKYPEVVGPVRSARISDIEIFAQYGKFGFAYSGAQQRLTSVIN
;
A
#
# COMPACT_ATOMS: atom_id res chain seq x y z
N MET A 1 39.04 48.58 -67.49
CA MET A 1 37.80 48.40 -68.34
C MET A 1 36.83 47.66 -67.44
N ARG A 2 35.90 48.43 -66.84
CA ARG A 2 34.45 48.36 -67.06
C ARG A 2 33.92 46.94 -66.95
N LYS A 3 33.01 46.60 -66.00
CA LYS A 3 31.63 47.09 -65.93
C LYS A 3 31.01 46.74 -64.55
N ILE A 4 30.22 47.67 -64.04
CA ILE A 4 29.23 47.64 -62.97
C ILE A 4 27.98 46.92 -63.46
N ILE A 5 27.38 46.04 -62.67
CA ILE A 5 25.96 45.69 -62.62
C ILE A 5 25.76 45.12 -61.25
N GLY A 6 25.09 45.61 -60.28
CA GLY A 6 23.81 46.20 -60.05
C GLY A 6 22.74 45.13 -60.04
N VAL A 7 22.34 44.58 -58.90
CA VAL A 7 21.06 43.89 -58.78
C VAL A 7 20.61 43.82 -57.29
N SER A 8 19.62 44.55 -57.05
CA SER A 8 18.33 44.28 -56.40
C SER A 8 18.30 43.45 -55.15
N LEU A 9 18.12 44.20 -54.11
CA LEU A 9 17.61 43.77 -52.77
C LEU A 9 16.13 43.42 -52.89
N ALA A 10 15.81 42.15 -52.82
CA ALA A 10 14.43 41.68 -52.62
C ALA A 10 14.15 41.49 -51.14
N MET A 11 13.44 42.46 -50.59
CA MET A 11 12.98 42.48 -49.20
C MET A 11 11.68 41.66 -49.15
N VAL A 12 11.80 40.40 -48.63
CA VAL A 12 10.65 39.55 -48.36
C VAL A 12 10.17 39.85 -46.92
N LEU A 13 9.08 40.58 -46.84
CA LEU A 13 8.34 40.79 -45.60
C LEU A 13 7.59 39.52 -45.24
N LEU A 14 8.12 38.72 -44.32
CA LEU A 14 7.38 37.66 -43.67
C LEU A 14 6.48 38.27 -42.61
N THR A 15 5.20 38.44 -42.94
CA THR A 15 4.16 38.74 -41.96
C THR A 15 3.96 37.52 -41.07
N SER A 16 4.49 37.60 -39.84
CA SER A 16 4.21 36.65 -38.78
C SER A 16 2.78 36.86 -38.30
N CYS A 17 1.89 35.97 -38.70
CA CYS A 17 0.58 35.81 -38.05
C CYS A 17 0.79 35.29 -36.63
N SER A 18 0.74 36.17 -35.65
CA SER A 18 0.58 35.77 -34.26
C SER A 18 -0.84 35.26 -34.02
N GLY A 19 -1.05 33.98 -34.30
CA GLY A 19 -2.25 33.28 -33.86
C GLY A 19 -2.21 33.11 -32.36
N THR A 20 -2.94 33.97 -31.65
CA THR A 20 -3.20 33.78 -30.21
C THR A 20 -4.14 32.57 -30.06
N SER A 21 -3.59 31.37 -30.02
CA SER A 21 -4.36 30.20 -29.61
C SER A 21 -4.51 30.26 -28.06
N LEU A 22 -5.68 30.72 -27.67
CA LEU A 22 -6.18 30.49 -26.29
C LEU A 22 -6.43 28.98 -26.13
N SER A 23 -5.34 28.22 -25.98
CA SER A 23 -5.42 26.85 -25.50
C SER A 23 -5.58 26.90 -23.99
N GLY A 24 -6.82 27.05 -23.56
CA GLY A 24 -7.24 26.74 -22.18
C GLY A 24 -7.13 25.24 -21.93
N GLY A 25 -5.93 24.72 -21.93
CA GLY A 25 -5.65 23.38 -21.43
C GLY A 25 -5.83 23.39 -19.93
N SER A 26 -7.03 23.06 -19.46
CA SER A 26 -7.25 22.63 -18.10
C SER A 26 -6.34 21.41 -17.89
N LYS A 27 -5.16 21.61 -17.29
CA LYS A 27 -4.39 20.53 -16.69
C LYS A 27 -5.29 19.94 -15.61
N SER A 28 -5.99 18.86 -15.95
CA SER A 28 -6.58 17.99 -14.95
C SER A 28 -5.42 17.51 -14.08
N GLU A 29 -5.22 18.15 -12.96
CA GLU A 29 -4.30 17.70 -11.93
C GLU A 29 -4.84 16.35 -11.46
N LYS A 30 -4.16 15.29 -11.89
CA LYS A 30 -4.49 13.94 -11.45
C LYS A 30 -4.20 13.92 -9.95
N ILE A 31 -5.25 14.04 -9.15
CA ILE A 31 -5.16 13.86 -7.70
C ILE A 31 -4.69 12.41 -7.50
N GLU A 32 -3.41 12.23 -7.20
CA GLU A 32 -2.84 10.95 -6.89
C GLU A 32 -3.32 10.58 -5.48
N VAL A 33 -4.33 9.73 -5.43
CA VAL A 33 -4.88 9.25 -4.16
C VAL A 33 -3.84 8.31 -3.54
N GLN A 34 -3.38 8.63 -2.34
CA GLN A 34 -2.51 7.75 -1.57
C GLN A 34 -3.17 6.38 -1.41
N LYS A 35 -2.40 5.32 -1.66
CA LYS A 35 -2.85 3.94 -1.54
C LYS A 35 -2.08 3.26 -0.42
N ASN A 36 -2.80 2.48 0.36
CA ASN A 36 -2.17 1.62 1.35
C ASN A 36 -1.35 0.50 0.67
N LEU A 37 -0.13 0.27 1.14
CA LEU A 37 0.81 -0.69 0.52
C LEU A 37 0.42 -2.15 0.74
N LEU A 38 -0.36 -2.47 1.78
CA LEU A 38 -0.78 -3.84 2.05
C LEU A 38 -1.92 -4.30 1.12
N ASN A 39 -2.94 -3.46 0.94
CA ASN A 39 -4.16 -3.83 0.21
C ASN A 39 -4.33 -3.13 -1.14
N GLY A 40 -3.50 -2.10 -1.44
CA GLY A 40 -3.55 -1.31 -2.68
C GLY A 40 -4.76 -0.38 -2.80
N LEU A 41 -5.61 -0.30 -1.79
CA LEU A 41 -6.80 0.57 -1.77
C LEU A 41 -6.43 1.99 -1.33
N PRO A 42 -7.27 2.99 -1.66
CA PRO A 42 -7.10 4.34 -1.13
C PRO A 42 -7.08 4.33 0.40
N GLY A 43 -6.04 4.91 1.01
CA GLY A 43 -5.89 4.94 2.45
C GLY A 43 -4.51 5.39 2.89
N THR A 44 -4.29 5.39 4.20
CA THR A 44 -3.01 5.72 4.84
C THR A 44 -2.15 4.47 5.00
N ASP A 45 -0.83 4.65 5.07
CA ASP A 45 0.13 3.65 5.48
C ASP A 45 0.59 3.97 6.91
N ASN A 46 -0.02 3.32 7.88
CA ASN A 46 0.45 3.35 9.26
C ASN A 46 1.40 2.17 9.52
N GLU A 47 1.98 2.10 10.72
CA GLU A 47 2.77 0.93 11.12
C GLU A 47 1.92 -0.35 11.05
N ILE A 48 2.51 -1.42 10.55
CA ILE A 48 1.80 -2.70 10.45
C ILE A 48 1.63 -3.29 11.84
N ILE A 49 0.40 -3.65 12.18
CA ILE A 49 0.08 -4.45 13.37
C ILE A 49 -0.49 -5.79 12.91
N VAL A 50 0.11 -6.87 13.37
CA VAL A 50 -0.36 -8.24 13.15
C VAL A 50 -1.02 -8.74 14.42
N VAL A 51 -2.22 -9.28 14.32
CA VAL A 51 -2.94 -9.87 15.46
C VAL A 51 -3.26 -11.33 15.16
N LYS A 52 -2.83 -12.23 16.07
CA LYS A 52 -3.24 -13.65 15.99
C LYS A 52 -4.62 -13.81 16.59
N ILE A 53 -5.55 -14.34 15.81
CA ILE A 53 -6.96 -14.47 16.16
C ILE A 53 -7.34 -15.96 16.19
N ASP A 54 -8.17 -16.32 17.16
CA ASP A 54 -8.70 -17.68 17.28
C ASP A 54 -9.76 -17.93 16.19
N ASP A 55 -9.65 -19.07 15.51
CA ASP A 55 -10.62 -19.53 14.51
C ASP A 55 -11.43 -20.76 14.96
N THR A 56 -11.42 -21.07 16.23
CA THR A 56 -12.25 -22.14 16.76
C THR A 56 -13.74 -21.79 16.68
N ARG A 57 -14.60 -22.80 16.69
CA ARG A 57 -16.05 -22.57 16.63
C ARG A 57 -16.56 -21.71 17.79
N GLN A 58 -15.96 -21.83 18.97
CA GLN A 58 -16.32 -21.05 20.15
C GLN A 58 -15.87 -19.60 20.09
N ALA A 59 -14.89 -19.30 19.26
CA ALA A 59 -14.35 -17.96 19.07
C ALA A 59 -15.15 -17.11 18.07
N ARG A 60 -16.10 -17.70 17.39
CA ARG A 60 -16.90 -17.03 16.35
C ARG A 60 -18.18 -16.44 16.91
N PRO A 61 -18.60 -15.23 16.45
CA PRO A 61 -17.90 -14.40 15.47
C PRO A 61 -16.68 -13.69 16.07
N GLN A 62 -15.62 -13.55 15.27
CA GLN A 62 -14.48 -12.73 15.62
C GLN A 62 -14.86 -11.23 15.54
N THR A 63 -14.10 -10.40 16.25
CA THR A 63 -14.30 -8.94 16.26
C THR A 63 -13.13 -8.24 15.57
N GLY A 64 -13.40 -7.25 14.75
CA GLY A 64 -12.40 -6.36 14.13
C GLY A 64 -11.67 -6.95 12.94
N ILE A 65 -11.99 -8.17 12.51
CA ILE A 65 -11.37 -8.82 11.35
C ILE A 65 -11.79 -8.17 10.03
N GLU A 66 -12.95 -7.57 9.99
CA GLU A 66 -13.51 -6.84 8.85
C GLU A 66 -12.73 -5.58 8.48
N ASP A 67 -11.96 -5.03 9.42
CA ASP A 67 -11.10 -3.87 9.23
C ASP A 67 -9.67 -4.25 8.80
N ALA A 68 -9.35 -5.54 8.68
CA ALA A 68 -8.02 -5.99 8.31
C ALA A 68 -7.69 -5.72 6.84
N ASP A 69 -6.48 -5.25 6.58
CA ASP A 69 -5.96 -5.05 5.23
C ASP A 69 -5.60 -6.37 4.55
N VAL A 70 -5.08 -7.32 5.33
CA VAL A 70 -4.72 -8.68 4.88
C VAL A 70 -5.09 -9.68 5.96
N VAL A 71 -5.65 -10.81 5.54
CA VAL A 71 -6.00 -11.91 6.44
C VAL A 71 -5.34 -13.20 5.95
N TYR A 72 -4.51 -13.80 6.81
CA TYR A 72 -3.96 -15.13 6.60
C TYR A 72 -4.78 -16.17 7.37
N LEU A 73 -5.13 -17.25 6.68
CA LEU A 73 -5.64 -18.46 7.29
C LEU A 73 -4.50 -19.48 7.36
N GLU A 74 -4.10 -19.85 8.55
CA GLU A 74 -2.97 -20.72 8.80
C GLU A 74 -3.44 -22.03 9.42
N GLN A 75 -3.07 -23.13 8.82
CA GLN A 75 -3.29 -24.43 9.44
C GLN A 75 -2.21 -24.71 10.49
N VAL A 76 -2.65 -25.07 11.68
CA VAL A 76 -1.78 -25.36 12.82
C VAL A 76 -1.94 -26.83 13.25
N GLU A 77 -1.29 -27.21 14.35
CA GLU A 77 -1.29 -28.59 14.86
C GLU A 77 -2.71 -29.09 15.11
N GLY A 78 -2.93 -30.39 14.87
CA GLY A 78 -4.22 -31.04 15.10
C GLY A 78 -5.32 -30.69 14.08
N GLY A 79 -4.95 -30.12 12.92
CA GLY A 79 -5.90 -29.73 11.87
C GLY A 79 -6.74 -28.50 12.21
N ALA A 80 -6.38 -27.78 13.28
CA ALA A 80 -7.00 -26.52 13.63
C ALA A 80 -6.49 -25.39 12.73
N THR A 81 -7.25 -24.30 12.64
CA THR A 81 -6.86 -23.08 11.95
C THR A 81 -6.63 -21.92 12.92
N ARG A 82 -5.80 -20.98 12.49
CA ARG A 82 -5.58 -19.68 13.13
C ARG A 82 -5.71 -18.62 12.08
N ILE A 83 -6.15 -17.45 12.51
CA ILE A 83 -6.16 -16.26 11.67
C ILE A 83 -5.02 -15.36 12.10
N ALA A 84 -4.34 -14.76 11.13
CA ALA A 84 -3.48 -13.63 11.36
C ALA A 84 -4.01 -12.44 10.54
N ALA A 85 -4.48 -11.42 11.24
CA ALA A 85 -5.03 -10.22 10.65
C ALA A 85 -3.99 -9.09 10.70
N LEU A 86 -3.74 -8.46 9.58
CA LEU A 86 -2.79 -7.36 9.42
C LEU A 86 -3.55 -6.05 9.21
N TYR A 87 -3.15 -5.04 9.95
CA TYR A 87 -3.74 -3.71 9.94
C TYR A 87 -2.66 -2.67 9.67
N SER A 88 -2.93 -1.74 8.77
CA SER A 88 -2.10 -0.58 8.46
C SER A 88 -2.93 0.61 7.99
N SER A 89 -3.96 0.39 7.17
CA SER A 89 -4.83 1.47 6.70
C SER A 89 -5.72 2.04 7.82
N LYS A 90 -6.18 1.17 8.70
CA LYS A 90 -7.07 1.47 9.82
C LYS A 90 -6.81 0.51 10.98
N TYR A 91 -6.91 1.01 12.20
CA TYR A 91 -6.89 0.17 13.39
C TYR A 91 -8.31 0.08 13.99
N PRO A 92 -8.86 -1.12 14.15
CA PRO A 92 -10.12 -1.30 14.86
C PRO A 92 -9.98 -0.99 16.36
N GLU A 93 -11.05 -0.57 17.02
CA GLU A 93 -11.04 -0.32 18.45
C GLU A 93 -10.83 -1.60 19.27
N VAL A 94 -11.33 -2.72 18.76
CA VAL A 94 -11.26 -4.04 19.42
C VAL A 94 -10.98 -5.11 18.38
N VAL A 95 -10.05 -6.00 18.70
CA VAL A 95 -9.73 -7.18 17.87
C VAL A 95 -9.70 -8.42 18.73
N GLY A 96 -10.31 -9.48 18.28
CA GLY A 96 -10.22 -10.74 19.00
C GLY A 96 -11.24 -11.81 18.61
N PRO A 97 -11.23 -12.94 19.35
CA PRO A 97 -10.34 -13.25 20.49
C PRO A 97 -8.90 -13.54 20.06
N VAL A 98 -7.94 -13.00 20.81
CA VAL A 98 -6.52 -13.15 20.52
C VAL A 98 -6.04 -14.56 20.89
N ARG A 99 -5.16 -15.14 20.07
CA ARG A 99 -4.64 -16.51 20.23
C ARG A 99 -3.12 -16.57 20.13
N SER A 100 -2.56 -17.75 20.43
CA SER A 100 -1.12 -17.95 20.50
C SER A 100 -0.44 -17.89 19.13
N ALA A 101 0.74 -17.28 19.10
CA ALA A 101 1.66 -17.30 17.97
C ALA A 101 2.19 -18.72 17.70
N ARG A 102 2.61 -18.95 16.44
CA ARG A 102 3.16 -20.20 15.93
C ARG A 102 4.49 -19.96 15.24
N ILE A 103 5.29 -21.01 15.10
CA ILE A 103 6.62 -20.91 14.48
C ILE A 103 6.54 -20.46 13.02
N SER A 104 5.48 -20.83 12.30
CA SER A 104 5.17 -20.42 10.95
C SER A 104 4.96 -18.91 10.79
N ASP A 105 4.57 -18.20 11.85
CA ASP A 105 4.41 -16.76 11.85
C ASP A 105 5.71 -16.03 11.46
N ILE A 106 6.87 -16.58 11.86
CA ILE A 106 8.18 -16.01 11.53
C ILE A 106 8.38 -15.95 10.02
N GLU A 107 8.09 -17.04 9.30
CA GLU A 107 8.27 -17.11 7.85
C GLU A 107 7.21 -16.29 7.13
N ILE A 108 5.96 -16.35 7.57
CA ILE A 108 4.84 -15.63 6.96
C ILE A 108 5.08 -14.11 7.03
N PHE A 109 5.52 -13.62 8.18
CA PHE A 109 5.63 -12.17 8.40
C PHE A 109 7.01 -11.58 8.11
N ALA A 110 8.02 -12.38 7.82
CA ALA A 110 9.36 -11.90 7.47
C ALA A 110 9.36 -10.88 6.31
N GLN A 111 8.40 -10.99 5.40
CA GLN A 111 8.26 -10.10 4.25
C GLN A 111 7.81 -8.67 4.62
N TYR A 112 7.24 -8.46 5.78
CA TYR A 112 6.71 -7.16 6.21
C TYR A 112 7.73 -6.30 6.96
N GLY A 113 8.92 -6.80 7.21
CA GLY A 113 9.96 -6.06 7.94
C GLY A 113 9.60 -5.84 9.40
N LYS A 114 9.58 -4.59 9.85
CA LYS A 114 9.23 -4.24 11.24
C LYS A 114 7.72 -4.06 11.40
N PHE A 115 7.12 -4.77 12.35
CA PHE A 115 5.69 -4.70 12.66
C PHE A 115 5.43 -4.92 14.16
N GLY A 116 4.29 -4.46 14.65
CA GLY A 116 3.78 -4.83 15.97
C GLY A 116 3.11 -6.21 15.91
N PHE A 117 3.33 -7.07 16.92
CA PHE A 117 2.75 -8.41 16.96
C PHE A 117 1.97 -8.64 18.24
N ALA A 118 0.65 -8.80 18.12
CA ALA A 118 -0.26 -9.07 19.21
C ALA A 118 -0.68 -10.55 19.22
N TYR A 119 -0.40 -11.25 20.33
CA TYR A 119 -0.73 -12.66 20.52
C TYR A 119 -0.89 -13.01 22.01
N SER A 120 -1.63 -14.08 22.33
CA SER A 120 -1.91 -14.51 23.70
C SER A 120 -1.02 -15.71 24.13
N GLY A 121 0.29 -15.58 24.01
CA GLY A 121 1.26 -16.64 24.32
C GLY A 121 1.88 -17.25 23.07
N ALA A 122 2.94 -18.04 23.28
CA ALA A 122 3.69 -18.68 22.22
C ALA A 122 4.34 -19.96 22.74
N GLN A 123 4.76 -20.84 21.82
CA GLN A 123 5.63 -21.97 22.20
C GLN A 123 6.98 -21.42 22.68
N GLN A 124 7.61 -22.10 23.66
CA GLN A 124 8.85 -21.65 24.27
C GLN A 124 9.97 -21.34 23.26
N ARG A 125 10.07 -22.11 22.18
CA ARG A 125 11.05 -21.88 21.11
C ARG A 125 10.78 -20.57 20.34
N LEU A 126 9.53 -20.17 20.23
CA LEU A 126 9.14 -18.97 19.53
C LEU A 126 9.38 -17.72 20.38
N THR A 127 9.15 -17.81 21.69
CA THR A 127 9.36 -16.70 22.64
C THR A 127 10.81 -16.17 22.59
N SER A 128 11.79 -17.05 22.38
CA SER A 128 13.20 -16.65 22.28
C SER A 128 13.58 -15.96 20.98
N VAL A 129 12.70 -15.97 19.98
CA VAL A 129 12.93 -15.36 18.66
C VAL A 129 12.16 -14.05 18.51
N ILE A 130 11.01 -13.93 19.18
CA ILE A 130 10.13 -12.74 19.07
C ILE A 130 10.56 -11.61 20.02
N ASN A 131 11.24 -11.93 21.13
CA ASN A 131 11.77 -10.95 22.10
C ASN A 131 13.23 -10.61 21.79
#